data_5b8d16e271ab00c831571322baaca62c
#
_entry.id   5b8d16e271ab00c831571322baaca62c
#
_cell.length_a   1.000
_cell.length_b   1.000
_cell.length_c   1.000
_cell.angle_alpha   90.00
_cell.angle_beta   90.00
_cell.angle_gamma   90.00
#
_symmetry.space_group_name_H-M   'P 1'
#
loop_
_entity.id
_entity.type
_entity.pdbx_description
1 polymer ?
#
loop_
_entity_poly.entity_id
_entity_poly.type
_entity_poly.pdbx_seq_one_letter_code
_entity_poly.pdbx_strand_id
1 'polypeptide(L)'
;MTNDLSAIENLVRETLAHPRVGDLGIAHNFDHVDRVRHWALRIAAAESYPDLTLVGAAALLHDIGLAYVVDRSQHGSVGAEIAGSFLRELGCFADNQIVEVETAIREHNAPPQPPPSPGAPDLTTILRDADTLDLLGAVGLMRGIASRHVLPLFPPQRVRGELWGISGEELTQRRQAGLPTATTITDQINFQIACYDNLRTATARQIGAPLVAWMRVFLIQLEREVDDRTQEGLL
;
A
#
# COMPACT_ATOMS: atom_id res chain seq x y z
N MET A 1 27.47 5.13 15.32
CA MET A 1 26.27 5.00 16.19
C MET A 1 25.27 4.19 15.40
N THR A 2 24.86 3.04 15.90
CA THR A 2 23.78 2.27 15.27
C THR A 2 22.50 3.10 15.46
N ASN A 3 21.95 3.61 14.38
CA ASN A 3 20.64 4.27 14.42
C ASN A 3 19.62 3.21 14.82
N ASP A 4 19.28 3.21 16.11
CA ASP A 4 18.26 2.31 16.64
C ASP A 4 16.90 2.83 16.22
N LEU A 5 16.20 2.08 15.36
CA LEU A 5 14.85 2.41 14.91
C LEU A 5 13.79 2.22 16.01
N SER A 6 14.17 1.76 17.21
CA SER A 6 13.23 1.46 18.30
C SER A 6 12.43 2.69 18.73
N ALA A 7 13.03 3.89 18.74
CA ALA A 7 12.32 5.11 19.11
C ALA A 7 11.24 5.46 18.06
N ILE A 8 11.56 5.26 16.77
CA ILE A 8 10.62 5.48 15.67
C ILE A 8 9.47 4.44 15.76
N GLU A 9 9.83 3.18 15.98
CA GLU A 9 8.85 2.09 16.11
C GLU A 9 7.88 2.35 17.27
N ASN A 10 8.37 2.78 18.43
CA ASN A 10 7.55 3.07 19.60
C ASN A 10 6.60 4.25 19.32
N LEU A 11 7.10 5.34 18.72
CA LEU A 11 6.27 6.48 18.34
C LEU A 11 5.13 6.06 17.41
N VAL A 12 5.45 5.29 16.36
CA VAL A 12 4.47 4.88 15.34
C VAL A 12 3.44 3.94 15.96
N ARG A 13 3.89 2.98 16.75
CA ARG A 13 3.03 2.01 17.45
C ARG A 13 2.03 2.71 18.37
N GLU A 14 2.49 3.66 19.18
CA GLU A 14 1.64 4.45 20.07
C GLU A 14 0.67 5.36 19.28
N THR A 15 1.18 6.05 18.26
CA THR A 15 0.37 6.97 17.43
C THR A 15 -0.74 6.26 16.69
N LEU A 16 -0.46 5.11 16.07
CA LEU A 16 -1.46 4.37 15.31
C LEU A 16 -2.44 3.59 16.20
N ALA A 17 -2.05 3.25 17.44
CA ALA A 17 -2.96 2.66 18.44
C ALA A 17 -3.97 3.69 18.99
N HIS A 18 -3.61 4.98 19.00
CA HIS A 18 -4.41 6.07 19.55
C HIS A 18 -4.53 7.23 18.55
N PRO A 19 -5.17 7.04 17.38
CA PRO A 19 -5.28 8.09 16.37
C PRO A 19 -6.08 9.27 16.91
N ARG A 20 -5.66 10.48 16.55
CA ARG A 20 -6.36 11.72 16.94
C ARG A 20 -7.67 11.92 16.18
N VAL A 21 -7.81 11.27 15.04
CA VAL A 21 -8.96 11.40 14.14
C VAL A 21 -9.38 10.02 13.64
N GLY A 22 -10.62 9.66 13.90
CA GLY A 22 -11.24 8.46 13.34
C GLY A 22 -10.66 7.14 13.85
N ASP A 23 -10.96 6.06 13.14
CA ASP A 23 -10.43 4.72 13.34
C ASP A 23 -9.66 4.32 12.09
N LEU A 24 -8.41 3.87 12.25
CA LEU A 24 -7.56 3.41 11.16
C LEU A 24 -7.96 2.01 10.68
N GLY A 25 -8.64 1.26 11.53
CA GLY A 25 -8.99 -0.12 11.27
C GLY A 25 -7.77 -1.02 11.06
N ILE A 26 -8.01 -2.24 10.59
CA ILE A 26 -6.93 -3.21 10.36
C ILE A 26 -6.09 -2.91 9.11
N ALA A 27 -6.53 -2.01 8.25
CA ALA A 27 -5.85 -1.72 6.99
C ALA A 27 -4.60 -0.85 7.17
N HIS A 28 -4.56 -0.02 8.22
CA HIS A 28 -3.50 0.95 8.47
C HIS A 28 -3.02 0.94 9.93
N ASN A 29 -3.09 -0.22 10.57
CA ASN A 29 -2.54 -0.43 11.90
C ASN A 29 -1.02 -0.68 11.84
N PHE A 30 -0.38 -0.84 13.00
CA PHE A 30 1.05 -1.08 13.09
C PHE A 30 1.49 -2.35 12.36
N ASP A 31 0.67 -3.40 12.31
CA ASP A 31 1.01 -4.65 11.61
C ASP A 31 1.18 -4.42 10.11
N HIS A 32 0.41 -3.50 9.50
CA HIS A 32 0.63 -3.07 8.13
C HIS A 32 1.98 -2.39 7.96
N VAL A 33 2.26 -1.40 8.80
CA VAL A 33 3.52 -0.65 8.77
C VAL A 33 4.74 -1.56 8.90
N ASP A 34 4.69 -2.54 9.81
CA ASP A 34 5.78 -3.50 10.00
C ASP A 34 5.98 -4.42 8.79
N ARG A 35 4.90 -4.86 8.12
CA ARG A 35 5.01 -5.62 6.87
C ARG A 35 5.57 -4.78 5.73
N VAL A 36 5.14 -3.52 5.60
CA VAL A 36 5.71 -2.58 4.61
C VAL A 36 7.20 -2.37 4.87
N ARG A 37 7.62 -2.19 6.13
CA ARG A 37 9.04 -2.15 6.50
C ARG A 37 9.79 -3.39 6.04
N HIS A 38 9.25 -4.56 6.27
CA HIS A 38 9.87 -5.82 5.85
C HIS A 38 10.03 -5.90 4.33
N TRP A 39 9.00 -5.53 3.56
CA TRP A 39 9.07 -5.48 2.09
C TRP A 39 10.08 -4.43 1.62
N ALA A 40 10.06 -3.22 2.19
CA ALA A 40 10.98 -2.15 1.83
C ALA A 40 12.45 -2.54 2.03
N LEU A 41 12.78 -3.12 3.19
CA LEU A 41 14.14 -3.60 3.48
C LEU A 41 14.57 -4.72 2.51
N ARG A 42 13.66 -5.65 2.17
CA ARG A 42 13.94 -6.72 1.22
C ARG A 42 14.20 -6.19 -0.19
N ILE A 43 13.37 -5.23 -0.67
CA ILE A 43 13.57 -4.57 -1.95
C ILE A 43 14.90 -3.82 -1.93
N ALA A 44 15.13 -2.96 -0.95
CA ALA A 44 16.33 -2.13 -0.83
C ALA A 44 17.61 -2.96 -0.85
N ALA A 45 17.65 -4.06 -0.10
CA ALA A 45 18.81 -4.95 -0.06
C ALA A 45 19.07 -5.60 -1.42
N ALA A 46 18.04 -6.07 -2.12
CA ALA A 46 18.17 -6.71 -3.43
C ALA A 46 18.55 -5.73 -4.54
N GLU A 47 18.04 -4.50 -4.48
CA GLU A 47 18.35 -3.42 -5.42
C GLU A 47 19.64 -2.63 -5.04
N SER A 48 20.35 -3.06 -3.99
CA SER A 48 21.60 -2.46 -3.52
C SER A 48 21.44 -0.99 -3.09
N TYR A 49 20.32 -0.61 -2.48
CA TYR A 49 20.15 0.72 -1.91
C TYR A 49 21.09 0.90 -0.70
N PRO A 50 21.82 2.05 -0.61
CA PRO A 50 22.99 2.15 0.28
C PRO A 50 22.64 2.26 1.77
N ASP A 51 21.45 2.74 2.12
CA ASP A 51 21.07 3.04 3.53
C ASP A 51 19.81 2.32 3.96
N LEU A 52 19.93 1.09 4.45
CA LEU A 52 18.81 0.29 4.94
C LEU A 52 18.16 0.88 6.22
N THR A 53 18.91 1.66 7.01
CA THR A 53 18.36 2.32 8.19
C THR A 53 17.38 3.42 7.79
N LEU A 54 17.76 4.20 6.76
CA LEU A 54 16.89 5.23 6.19
C LEU A 54 15.60 4.64 5.59
N VAL A 55 15.73 3.52 4.87
CA VAL A 55 14.58 2.77 4.34
C VAL A 55 13.65 2.30 5.46
N GLY A 56 14.23 1.74 6.55
CA GLY A 56 13.45 1.31 7.71
C GLY A 56 12.70 2.46 8.39
N ALA A 57 13.35 3.62 8.53
CA ALA A 57 12.74 4.82 9.11
C ALA A 57 11.59 5.34 8.23
N ALA A 58 11.79 5.47 6.92
CA ALA A 58 10.76 5.90 5.98
C ALA A 58 9.53 4.95 6.00
N ALA A 59 9.79 3.64 5.97
CA ALA A 59 8.73 2.64 5.99
C ALA A 59 7.93 2.63 7.30
N LEU A 60 8.59 2.82 8.45
CA LEU A 60 7.90 2.95 9.74
C LEU A 60 7.00 4.19 9.80
N LEU A 61 7.43 5.30 9.21
CA LEU A 61 6.76 6.60 9.35
C LEU A 61 5.75 6.90 8.24
N HIS A 62 5.66 6.08 7.16
CA HIS A 62 4.93 6.44 5.95
C HIS A 62 3.46 6.79 6.17
N ASP A 63 2.78 6.07 7.03
CA ASP A 63 1.35 6.21 7.32
C ASP A 63 1.04 6.97 8.62
N ILE A 64 2.06 7.54 9.31
CA ILE A 64 1.85 8.24 10.59
C ILE A 64 0.85 9.39 10.47
N GLY A 65 0.78 10.04 9.31
CA GLY A 65 -0.14 11.14 9.03
C GLY A 65 -1.61 10.75 9.09
N LEU A 66 -1.95 9.47 8.85
CA LEU A 66 -3.34 8.98 8.93
C LEU A 66 -3.96 9.17 10.32
N ALA A 67 -3.16 9.17 11.37
CA ALA A 67 -3.63 9.41 12.74
C ALA A 67 -4.06 10.87 12.99
N TYR A 68 -3.78 11.79 12.05
CA TYR A 68 -3.95 13.24 12.24
C TYR A 68 -4.89 13.88 11.22
N VAL A 69 -5.32 13.17 10.19
CA VAL A 69 -6.14 13.73 9.10
C VAL A 69 -7.49 13.03 8.95
N VAL A 70 -8.54 13.80 8.68
CA VAL A 70 -9.85 13.28 8.26
C VAL A 70 -9.83 12.97 6.77
N ASP A 71 -9.31 13.90 5.97
CA ASP A 71 -9.09 13.68 4.53
C ASP A 71 -7.81 12.88 4.29
N ARG A 72 -8.00 11.61 4.01
CA ARG A 72 -6.89 10.67 3.78
C ARG A 72 -5.98 11.05 2.61
N SER A 73 -6.41 11.91 1.70
CA SER A 73 -5.54 12.40 0.61
C SER A 73 -4.35 13.23 1.12
N GLN A 74 -4.47 13.79 2.33
CA GLN A 74 -3.47 14.66 2.95
C GLN A 74 -2.45 13.91 3.81
N HIS A 75 -2.64 12.60 4.05
CA HIS A 75 -1.80 11.90 5.04
C HIS A 75 -0.31 11.88 4.68
N GLY A 76 0.05 11.82 3.39
CA GLY A 76 1.44 11.89 2.95
C GLY A 76 2.10 13.23 3.32
N SER A 77 1.41 14.35 3.07
CA SER A 77 1.94 15.69 3.39
C SER A 77 2.08 15.90 4.90
N VAL A 78 1.03 15.59 5.66
CA VAL A 78 1.04 15.73 7.12
C VAL A 78 2.01 14.74 7.76
N GLY A 79 2.07 13.51 7.26
CA GLY A 79 3.01 12.48 7.72
C GLY A 79 4.46 12.90 7.51
N ALA A 80 4.79 13.53 6.37
CA ALA A 80 6.13 14.03 6.08
C ALA A 80 6.57 15.12 7.10
N GLU A 81 5.68 16.05 7.44
CA GLU A 81 5.97 17.11 8.42
C GLU A 81 6.21 16.53 9.83
N ILE A 82 5.36 15.58 10.26
CA ILE A 82 5.50 14.89 11.55
C ILE A 82 6.80 14.09 11.58
N ALA A 83 7.07 13.30 10.54
CA ALA A 83 8.27 12.50 10.43
C ALA A 83 9.55 13.36 10.47
N GLY A 84 9.59 14.44 9.69
CA GLY A 84 10.74 15.35 9.65
C GLY A 84 11.00 16.01 11.01
N SER A 85 9.96 16.47 11.69
CA SER A 85 10.09 17.08 13.03
C SER A 85 10.65 16.07 14.03
N PHE A 86 10.11 14.85 14.04
CA PHE A 86 10.57 13.80 14.94
C PHE A 86 12.00 13.35 14.67
N LEU A 87 12.38 13.18 13.39
CA LEU A 87 13.74 12.77 13.02
C LEU A 87 14.79 13.83 13.38
N ARG A 88 14.44 15.13 13.28
CA ARG A 88 15.31 16.23 13.75
C ARG A 88 15.49 16.21 15.27
N GLU A 89 14.40 15.98 16.01
CA GLU A 89 14.45 15.86 17.48
C GLU A 89 15.28 14.64 17.92
N LEU A 90 15.15 13.52 17.20
CA LEU A 90 15.92 12.30 17.45
C LEU A 90 17.43 12.50 17.21
N GLY A 91 17.83 13.39 16.28
CA GLY A 91 19.19 13.85 16.07
C GLY A 91 20.17 12.80 15.55
N CYS A 92 19.68 11.67 15.00
CA CYS A 92 20.54 10.59 14.51
C CYS A 92 20.57 10.47 12.97
N PHE A 93 19.86 11.35 12.25
CA PHE A 93 19.86 11.44 10.80
C PHE A 93 20.40 12.81 10.35
N ALA A 94 21.12 12.84 9.23
CA ALA A 94 21.57 14.10 8.62
C ALA A 94 20.39 14.82 7.94
N ASP A 95 20.48 16.14 7.79
CA ASP A 95 19.41 16.96 7.20
C ASP A 95 18.98 16.47 5.81
N ASN A 96 19.93 16.08 4.97
CA ASN A 96 19.64 15.54 3.63
C ASN A 96 18.90 14.19 3.70
N GLN A 97 19.20 13.34 4.68
CA GLN A 97 18.49 12.08 4.90
C GLN A 97 17.05 12.35 5.38
N ILE A 98 16.86 13.34 6.26
CA ILE A 98 15.51 13.73 6.72
C ILE A 98 14.68 14.25 5.55
N VAL A 99 15.25 15.10 4.69
CA VAL A 99 14.56 15.61 3.48
C VAL A 99 14.20 14.47 2.53
N GLU A 100 15.05 13.46 2.39
CA GLU A 100 14.75 12.28 1.56
C GLU A 100 13.58 11.46 2.13
N VAL A 101 13.54 11.23 3.45
CA VAL A 101 12.42 10.57 4.13
C VAL A 101 11.12 11.38 3.99
N GLU A 102 11.16 12.69 4.25
CA GLU A 102 10.00 13.58 4.07
C GLU A 102 9.46 13.51 2.64
N THR A 103 10.33 13.51 1.65
CA THR A 103 9.95 13.41 0.23
C THR A 103 9.30 12.07 -0.06
N ALA A 104 9.92 10.97 0.37
CA ALA A 104 9.38 9.63 0.18
C ALA A 104 7.99 9.48 0.82
N ILE A 105 7.81 9.96 2.04
CA ILE A 105 6.51 9.93 2.75
C ILE A 105 5.48 10.81 2.05
N ARG A 106 5.85 12.03 1.62
CA ARG A 106 4.93 12.94 0.93
C ARG A 106 4.40 12.36 -0.37
N GLU A 107 5.25 11.64 -1.08
CA GLU A 107 4.95 11.17 -2.43
C GLU A 107 4.46 9.73 -2.50
N HIS A 108 4.55 8.93 -1.42
CA HIS A 108 4.27 7.49 -1.50
C HIS A 108 2.86 7.18 -2.03
N ASN A 109 1.87 8.01 -1.72
CA ASN A 109 0.47 7.86 -2.16
C ASN A 109 0.09 8.75 -3.36
N ALA A 110 1.03 9.55 -3.90
CA ALA A 110 0.78 10.38 -5.06
C ALA A 110 0.50 9.52 -6.32
N PRO A 111 -0.21 10.06 -7.32
CA PRO A 111 -0.40 9.36 -8.59
C PRO A 111 0.92 8.83 -9.16
N PRO A 112 0.92 7.69 -9.87
CA PRO A 112 2.13 7.14 -10.46
C PRO A 112 2.81 8.19 -11.35
N GLN A 113 4.08 8.47 -11.06
CA GLN A 113 4.94 9.29 -11.91
C GLN A 113 5.51 8.42 -13.05
N PRO A 114 5.99 9.02 -14.14
CA PRO A 114 6.77 8.29 -15.13
C PRO A 114 7.90 7.50 -14.46
N PRO A 115 8.31 6.35 -15.02
CA PRO A 115 9.40 5.58 -14.43
C PRO A 115 10.63 6.48 -14.25
N PRO A 116 11.35 6.36 -13.11
CA PRO A 116 12.61 7.06 -12.92
C PRO A 116 13.58 6.68 -14.05
N SER A 117 14.56 7.55 -14.30
CA SER A 117 15.65 7.28 -15.24
C SER A 117 16.34 5.95 -14.87
N PRO A 118 16.95 5.24 -15.85
CA PRO A 118 17.70 4.02 -15.55
C PRO A 118 18.74 4.25 -14.46
N GLY A 119 18.65 3.46 -13.38
CA GLY A 119 19.55 3.57 -12.22
C GLY A 119 19.00 2.80 -11.03
N ALA A 120 19.69 2.86 -9.89
CA ALA A 120 19.18 2.33 -8.65
C ALA A 120 17.88 3.06 -8.26
N PRO A 121 16.88 2.37 -7.70
CA PRO A 121 15.64 3.01 -7.27
C PRO A 121 15.92 4.00 -6.13
N ASP A 122 15.18 5.11 -6.10
CA ASP A 122 15.17 6.03 -4.98
C ASP A 122 14.31 5.50 -3.81
N LEU A 123 14.42 6.16 -2.67
CA LEU A 123 13.67 5.80 -1.45
C LEU A 123 12.14 5.83 -1.69
N THR A 124 11.66 6.81 -2.45
CA THR A 124 10.23 6.93 -2.80
C THR A 124 9.74 5.72 -3.58
N THR A 125 10.51 5.28 -4.56
CA THR A 125 10.18 4.09 -5.37
C THR A 125 10.14 2.82 -4.52
N ILE A 126 11.13 2.62 -3.65
CA ILE A 126 11.19 1.48 -2.73
C ILE A 126 9.98 1.46 -1.81
N LEU A 127 9.65 2.61 -1.21
CA LEU A 127 8.53 2.74 -0.28
C LEU A 127 7.18 2.45 -0.97
N ARG A 128 6.95 3.01 -2.15
CA ARG A 128 5.74 2.78 -2.95
C ARG A 128 5.55 1.33 -3.34
N ASP A 129 6.62 0.70 -3.78
CA ASP A 129 6.59 -0.71 -4.15
C ASP A 129 6.31 -1.60 -2.94
N ALA A 130 6.92 -1.29 -1.79
CA ALA A 130 6.71 -2.01 -0.55
C ALA A 130 5.27 -1.91 -0.04
N ASP A 131 4.69 -0.71 -0.04
CA ASP A 131 3.29 -0.49 0.34
C ASP A 131 2.33 -1.19 -0.64
N THR A 132 2.62 -1.12 -1.94
CA THR A 132 1.85 -1.85 -2.97
C THR A 132 1.91 -3.37 -2.76
N LEU A 133 3.05 -3.94 -2.38
CA LEU A 133 3.16 -5.37 -2.10
C LEU A 133 2.25 -5.82 -0.95
N ASP A 134 2.02 -4.98 0.06
CA ASP A 134 1.11 -5.30 1.17
C ASP A 134 -0.38 -5.26 0.78
N LEU A 135 -0.71 -4.75 -0.42
CA LEU A 135 -2.03 -4.87 -1.03
C LEU A 135 -2.25 -6.22 -1.74
N LEU A 136 -1.19 -7.02 -1.95
CA LEU A 136 -1.23 -8.21 -2.77
C LEU A 136 -1.29 -9.50 -1.94
N GLY A 137 -1.68 -10.59 -2.57
CA GLY A 137 -1.74 -11.92 -1.96
C GLY A 137 -2.84 -12.06 -0.91
N ALA A 138 -2.71 -13.07 -0.06
CA ALA A 138 -3.71 -13.41 0.94
C ALA A 138 -3.88 -12.31 2.00
N VAL A 139 -2.79 -11.68 2.44
CA VAL A 139 -2.83 -10.57 3.41
C VAL A 139 -3.55 -9.37 2.80
N GLY A 140 -3.18 -8.98 1.58
CA GLY A 140 -3.82 -7.87 0.86
C GLY A 140 -5.31 -8.12 0.65
N LEU A 141 -5.70 -9.33 0.23
CA LEU A 141 -7.10 -9.72 0.07
C LEU A 141 -7.88 -9.56 1.39
N MET A 142 -7.37 -10.10 2.49
CA MET A 142 -8.02 -9.97 3.81
C MET A 142 -8.14 -8.51 4.24
N ARG A 143 -7.10 -7.69 4.05
CA ARG A 143 -7.14 -6.25 4.34
C ARG A 143 -8.18 -5.52 3.47
N GLY A 144 -8.21 -5.83 2.17
CA GLY A 144 -9.17 -5.25 1.22
C GLY A 144 -10.62 -5.54 1.62
N ILE A 145 -10.94 -6.79 1.92
CA ILE A 145 -12.28 -7.21 2.38
C ILE A 145 -12.64 -6.49 3.68
N ALA A 146 -11.76 -6.52 4.67
CA ALA A 146 -12.06 -5.95 5.98
C ALA A 146 -12.20 -4.41 5.95
N SER A 147 -11.39 -3.72 5.13
CA SER A 147 -11.48 -2.26 4.99
C SER A 147 -12.70 -1.79 4.20
N ARG A 148 -13.34 -2.68 3.45
CA ARG A 148 -14.48 -2.41 2.58
C ARG A 148 -15.71 -3.25 2.94
N HIS A 149 -15.78 -3.76 4.17
CA HIS A 149 -16.84 -4.67 4.64
C HIS A 149 -18.28 -4.13 4.47
N VAL A 150 -18.43 -2.83 4.30
CA VAL A 150 -19.75 -2.20 4.04
C VAL A 150 -20.19 -2.29 2.57
N LEU A 151 -19.28 -2.66 1.65
CA LEU A 151 -19.62 -2.84 0.24
C LEU A 151 -20.29 -4.21 0.01
N PRO A 152 -21.19 -4.32 -0.99
CA PRO A 152 -21.67 -5.62 -1.42
C PRO A 152 -20.53 -6.49 -1.94
N LEU A 153 -20.67 -7.81 -1.81
CA LEU A 153 -19.63 -8.75 -2.27
C LEU A 153 -19.40 -8.63 -3.77
N PHE A 154 -20.46 -8.58 -4.56
CA PHE A 154 -20.47 -8.44 -6.02
C PHE A 154 -21.81 -7.85 -6.49
N PRO A 155 -21.96 -7.43 -7.76
CA PRO A 155 -23.24 -7.00 -8.31
C PRO A 155 -24.29 -8.10 -8.29
N PRO A 156 -25.61 -7.79 -8.13
CA PRO A 156 -26.66 -8.79 -7.91
C PRO A 156 -26.78 -9.90 -8.97
N GLN A 157 -26.46 -9.59 -10.23
CA GLN A 157 -26.68 -10.52 -11.36
C GLN A 157 -25.40 -11.19 -11.85
N ARG A 158 -24.25 -10.86 -11.31
CA ARG A 158 -22.96 -11.38 -11.77
C ARG A 158 -21.87 -11.16 -10.73
N VAL A 159 -20.87 -12.04 -10.70
CA VAL A 159 -19.69 -11.89 -9.83
C VAL A 159 -18.76 -10.78 -10.34
N ARG A 160 -18.65 -10.66 -11.66
CA ARG A 160 -17.75 -9.68 -12.30
C ARG A 160 -18.28 -8.26 -12.11
N GLY A 161 -17.55 -7.48 -11.30
CA GLY A 161 -17.78 -6.05 -11.11
C GLY A 161 -17.29 -5.22 -12.29
N GLU A 162 -17.29 -3.89 -12.12
CA GLU A 162 -16.84 -2.95 -13.14
C GLU A 162 -15.33 -3.00 -13.38
N LEU A 163 -14.57 -3.37 -12.35
CA LEU A 163 -13.11 -3.40 -12.41
C LEU A 163 -12.55 -4.80 -12.74
N TRP A 164 -13.39 -5.73 -13.13
CA TRP A 164 -12.93 -7.08 -13.44
C TRP A 164 -11.95 -7.10 -14.59
N GLY A 165 -10.69 -7.47 -14.29
CA GLY A 165 -9.61 -7.52 -15.28
C GLY A 165 -9.05 -6.17 -15.68
N ILE A 166 -9.37 -5.09 -14.95
CA ILE A 166 -8.81 -3.75 -15.19
C ILE A 166 -7.28 -3.80 -15.15
N SER A 167 -6.64 -3.07 -16.06
CA SER A 167 -5.20 -2.85 -16.07
C SER A 167 -4.78 -1.71 -15.12
N GLY A 168 -3.48 -1.65 -14.77
CA GLY A 168 -2.94 -0.54 -13.98
C GLY A 168 -3.05 0.80 -14.69
N GLU A 169 -2.97 0.83 -16.03
CA GLU A 169 -3.15 2.04 -16.82
C GLU A 169 -4.59 2.56 -16.74
N GLU A 170 -5.58 1.70 -17.00
CA GLU A 170 -7.01 2.04 -16.89
C GLU A 170 -7.38 2.48 -15.47
N LEU A 171 -6.83 1.83 -14.46
CA LEU A 171 -7.00 2.22 -13.07
C LEU A 171 -6.46 3.63 -12.80
N THR A 172 -5.31 3.96 -13.36
CA THR A 172 -4.70 5.28 -13.24
C THR A 172 -5.58 6.35 -13.91
N GLN A 173 -6.07 6.09 -15.13
CA GLN A 173 -6.98 6.98 -15.85
C GLN A 173 -8.28 7.20 -15.06
N ARG A 174 -8.84 6.13 -14.48
CA ARG A 174 -10.05 6.18 -13.64
C ARG A 174 -9.85 7.05 -12.40
N ARG A 175 -8.70 6.93 -11.73
CA ARG A 175 -8.34 7.79 -10.58
C ARG A 175 -8.22 9.26 -10.98
N GLN A 176 -7.55 9.55 -12.09
CA GLN A 176 -7.41 10.92 -12.62
C GLN A 176 -8.76 11.55 -12.98
N ALA A 177 -9.71 10.74 -13.44
CA ALA A 177 -11.07 11.18 -13.73
C ALA A 177 -11.97 11.30 -12.47
N GLY A 178 -11.45 11.02 -11.26
CA GLY A 178 -12.23 11.07 -10.00
C GLY A 178 -13.31 9.98 -9.89
N LEU A 179 -13.20 8.91 -10.67
CA LEU A 179 -14.16 7.81 -10.66
C LEU A 179 -13.89 6.86 -9.47
N PRO A 180 -14.94 6.21 -8.93
CA PRO A 180 -14.77 5.23 -7.86
C PRO A 180 -13.81 4.11 -8.24
N THR A 181 -12.94 3.72 -7.31
CA THR A 181 -11.96 2.64 -7.49
C THR A 181 -12.46 1.28 -7.00
N ALA A 182 -13.61 1.24 -6.34
CA ALA A 182 -14.32 0.01 -5.99
C ALA A 182 -15.76 0.33 -5.58
N THR A 183 -16.72 -0.41 -6.12
CA THR A 183 -18.15 -0.36 -5.73
C THR A 183 -18.61 -1.66 -5.10
N THR A 184 -17.80 -2.71 -5.22
CA THR A 184 -18.01 -4.03 -4.63
C THR A 184 -16.69 -4.59 -4.08
N ILE A 185 -16.77 -5.67 -3.30
CA ILE A 185 -15.56 -6.37 -2.81
C ILE A 185 -14.79 -6.99 -3.99
N THR A 186 -15.49 -7.54 -5.00
CA THR A 186 -14.81 -8.05 -6.19
C THR A 186 -14.08 -6.95 -6.97
N ASP A 187 -14.62 -5.73 -7.04
CA ASP A 187 -13.91 -4.58 -7.61
C ASP A 187 -12.70 -4.19 -6.78
N GLN A 188 -12.82 -4.21 -5.44
CA GLN A 188 -11.69 -3.94 -4.55
C GLN A 188 -10.53 -4.93 -4.79
N ILE A 189 -10.83 -6.21 -4.99
CA ILE A 189 -9.80 -7.23 -5.29
C ILE A 189 -9.16 -6.96 -6.66
N ASN A 190 -9.95 -6.64 -7.68
CA ASN A 190 -9.43 -6.29 -9.00
C ASN A 190 -8.58 -5.00 -8.98
N PHE A 191 -9.00 -3.99 -8.21
CA PHE A 191 -8.18 -2.81 -7.93
C PHE A 191 -6.80 -3.18 -7.37
N GLN A 192 -6.76 -4.06 -6.36
CA GLN A 192 -5.51 -4.50 -5.76
C GLN A 192 -4.62 -5.24 -6.77
N ILE A 193 -5.20 -6.14 -7.58
CA ILE A 193 -4.49 -6.85 -8.65
C ILE A 193 -3.89 -5.87 -9.66
N ALA A 194 -4.64 -4.83 -10.07
CA ALA A 194 -4.17 -3.84 -11.02
C ALA A 194 -3.03 -2.96 -10.47
N CYS A 195 -2.93 -2.79 -9.14
CA CYS A 195 -1.83 -2.07 -8.52
C CYS A 195 -0.46 -2.74 -8.79
N TYR A 196 -0.43 -4.06 -9.06
CA TYR A 196 0.79 -4.77 -9.44
C TYR A 196 1.49 -4.16 -10.67
N ASP A 197 0.72 -3.66 -11.65
CA ASP A 197 1.27 -3.07 -12.87
C ASP A 197 2.07 -1.78 -12.58
N ASN A 198 1.84 -1.16 -11.43
CA ASN A 198 2.53 0.06 -10.99
C ASN A 198 3.85 -0.19 -10.25
N LEU A 199 4.18 -1.45 -9.93
CA LEU A 199 5.47 -1.80 -9.33
C LEU A 199 6.63 -1.41 -10.27
N ARG A 200 7.68 -0.83 -9.72
CA ARG A 200 8.80 -0.24 -10.48
C ARG A 200 10.06 -1.08 -10.40
N THR A 201 10.40 -1.59 -9.22
CA THR A 201 11.61 -2.37 -9.03
C THR A 201 11.44 -3.80 -9.57
N ALA A 202 12.54 -4.36 -10.08
CA ALA A 202 12.55 -5.76 -10.56
C ALA A 202 12.23 -6.72 -9.40
N THR A 203 12.76 -6.43 -8.23
CA THR A 203 12.53 -7.22 -7.01
C THR A 203 11.07 -7.22 -6.59
N ALA A 204 10.39 -6.06 -6.55
CA ALA A 204 8.98 -6.00 -6.19
C ALA A 204 8.09 -6.74 -7.19
N ARG A 205 8.37 -6.60 -8.49
CA ARG A 205 7.66 -7.36 -9.54
C ARG A 205 7.83 -8.87 -9.38
N GLN A 206 9.05 -9.34 -9.08
CA GLN A 206 9.32 -10.74 -8.84
C GLN A 206 8.57 -11.29 -7.61
N ILE A 207 8.52 -10.51 -6.51
CA ILE A 207 7.78 -10.86 -5.29
C ILE A 207 6.28 -10.84 -5.55
N GLY A 208 5.76 -9.81 -6.22
CA GLY A 208 4.34 -9.58 -6.42
C GLY A 208 3.68 -10.55 -7.40
N ALA A 209 4.42 -11.06 -8.40
CA ALA A 209 3.87 -11.92 -9.45
C ALA A 209 3.13 -13.16 -8.92
N PRO A 210 3.70 -14.00 -8.03
CA PRO A 210 2.98 -15.14 -7.45
C PRO A 210 1.80 -14.70 -6.56
N LEU A 211 1.88 -13.57 -5.89
CA LEU A 211 0.80 -13.05 -5.04
C LEU A 211 -0.42 -12.68 -5.89
N VAL A 212 -0.22 -12.00 -7.00
CA VAL A 212 -1.28 -11.64 -7.95
C VAL A 212 -1.84 -12.87 -8.66
N ALA A 213 -0.99 -13.81 -9.05
CA ALA A 213 -1.44 -15.06 -9.66
C ALA A 213 -2.41 -15.81 -8.73
N TRP A 214 -2.10 -15.89 -7.44
CA TRP A 214 -2.98 -16.49 -6.44
C TRP A 214 -4.30 -15.72 -6.30
N MET A 215 -4.30 -14.39 -6.26
CA MET A 215 -5.53 -13.58 -6.19
C MET A 215 -6.44 -13.79 -7.41
N ARG A 216 -5.86 -13.96 -8.61
CA ARG A 216 -6.62 -14.29 -9.82
C ARG A 216 -7.28 -15.66 -9.74
N VAL A 217 -6.57 -16.67 -9.20
CA VAL A 217 -7.15 -18.00 -8.94
C VAL A 217 -8.31 -17.91 -7.96
N PHE A 218 -8.18 -17.12 -6.89
CA PHE A 218 -9.27 -16.87 -5.93
C PHE A 218 -10.52 -16.29 -6.62
N LEU A 219 -10.37 -15.29 -7.49
CA LEU A 219 -11.49 -14.68 -8.21
C LEU A 219 -12.17 -15.69 -9.17
N ILE A 220 -11.39 -16.52 -9.87
CA ILE A 220 -11.93 -17.58 -10.74
C ILE A 220 -12.73 -18.61 -9.91
N GLN A 221 -12.23 -18.98 -8.74
CA GLN A 221 -12.90 -19.91 -7.86
C GLN A 221 -14.23 -19.31 -7.33
N LEU A 222 -14.19 -18.04 -6.90
CA LEU A 222 -15.38 -17.32 -6.46
C LEU A 222 -16.45 -17.26 -7.55
N GLU A 223 -16.06 -16.97 -8.79
CA GLU A 223 -16.96 -16.94 -9.95
C GLU A 223 -17.64 -18.29 -10.15
N ARG A 224 -16.88 -19.39 -10.14
CA ARG A 224 -17.43 -20.75 -10.29
C ARG A 224 -18.46 -21.08 -9.21
N GLU A 225 -18.14 -20.80 -7.95
CA GLU A 225 -19.03 -21.10 -6.84
C GLU A 225 -20.35 -20.33 -6.89
N VAL A 226 -20.35 -19.11 -7.47
CA VAL A 226 -21.58 -18.32 -7.63
C VAL A 226 -22.36 -18.76 -8.86
N ASP A 227 -21.68 -19.05 -9.99
CA ASP A 227 -22.34 -19.47 -11.22
C ASP A 227 -22.99 -20.87 -11.09
N ASP A 228 -22.34 -21.81 -10.39
CA ASP A 228 -22.91 -23.14 -10.12
C ASP A 228 -24.23 -23.04 -9.33
N ARG A 229 -24.32 -22.12 -8.36
CA ARG A 229 -25.57 -21.88 -7.61
C ARG A 229 -26.68 -21.32 -8.47
N THR A 230 -26.36 -20.52 -9.49
CA THR A 230 -27.37 -19.97 -10.41
C THR A 230 -27.90 -21.03 -11.38
N GLN A 231 -27.11 -22.07 -11.69
CA GLN A 231 -27.58 -23.19 -12.53
C GLN A 231 -28.46 -24.18 -11.77
N GLU A 232 -28.19 -24.47 -10.50
CA GLU A 232 -29.02 -25.33 -9.66
C GLU A 232 -30.41 -24.74 -9.33
N GLY A 233 -30.52 -23.41 -9.34
CA GLY A 233 -31.80 -22.69 -9.13
C GLY A 233 -32.75 -22.72 -10.35
N LEU A 234 -32.38 -23.34 -11.45
CA LEU A 234 -33.16 -23.47 -12.69
C LEU A 234 -33.75 -24.89 -12.86
N LEU A 235 -33.58 -25.78 -11.89
CA LEU A 235 -34.22 -27.09 -11.78
C LEU A 235 -35.37 -27.04 -10.78
#